data_6c1fa11e45342177010129e2c69e24a5
#
_entry.id   6c1fa11e45342177010129e2c69e24a5
#
_cell.length_a   1.000
_cell.length_b   1.000
_cell.length_c   1.000
_cell.angle_alpha   90.00
_cell.angle_beta   90.00
_cell.angle_gamma   90.00
#
_symmetry.space_group_name_H-M   'P 1'
#
loop_
_entity.id
_entity.type
_entity.pdbx_description
1 polymer ?
#
loop_
_entity_poly.entity_id
_entity_poly.type
_entity_poly.pdbx_seq_one_letter_code
_entity_poly.pdbx_strand_id
1 'polypeptide(L)'
;LQTGIHAVKDLIAYIRHKGWNTCPVGALDIYCGYFGSGKTLSLVHKVVGLYNRYNDKPVWCSRRKKFVTQKINVLSNVDLAIPYTKLDSLAQVVKASKTTSAIDDDNDTLTVTIVAMDELSVQMNSRSFKDNFNAYFLNTLLCCRHYHISFYGSAQRFQHVDKLLRDVTHTVIQCHKVWRFQLWASYDAWEMENATNAEMIKPLRSGLWFVLDRDYNAYDTLAVVDNLQKKFEEGDILPESEIISNQAPAGPLGLEVASKPTNKAKRRLQTTVKK
;
A
#
# COMPACT_ATOMS: atom_id res chain seq x y z
N LEU A 1 12.47 -37.13 21.00
CA LEU A 1 11.49 -38.10 20.44
C LEU A 1 10.10 -37.48 20.32
N GLN A 2 9.55 -36.83 21.37
CA GLN A 2 8.21 -36.19 21.36
C GLN A 2 8.04 -35.13 20.27
N THR A 3 9.04 -34.25 20.08
CA THR A 3 9.01 -33.19 19.05
C THR A 3 8.87 -33.79 17.64
N GLY A 4 9.56 -34.91 17.34
CA GLY A 4 9.45 -35.59 16.06
C GLY A 4 8.05 -36.15 15.80
N ILE A 5 7.42 -36.72 16.84
CA ILE A 5 6.06 -37.25 16.74
C ILE A 5 5.05 -36.10 16.49
N HIS A 6 5.23 -34.95 17.17
CA HIS A 6 4.37 -33.79 16.98
C HIS A 6 4.55 -33.20 15.57
N ALA A 7 5.78 -33.09 15.07
CA ALA A 7 6.05 -32.60 13.73
C ALA A 7 5.38 -33.45 12.63
N VAL A 8 5.42 -34.78 12.79
CA VAL A 8 4.73 -35.69 11.85
C VAL A 8 3.21 -35.53 11.93
N LYS A 9 2.64 -35.42 13.13
CA LYS A 9 1.19 -35.16 13.30
C LYS A 9 0.78 -33.83 12.67
N ASP A 10 1.57 -32.78 12.86
CA ASP A 10 1.30 -31.46 12.27
C ASP A 10 1.41 -31.51 10.75
N LEU A 11 2.38 -32.24 10.18
CA LEU A 11 2.50 -32.45 8.74
C LEU A 11 1.28 -33.17 8.16
N ILE A 12 0.84 -34.27 8.81
CA ILE A 12 -0.35 -35.00 8.40
C ILE A 12 -1.58 -34.10 8.48
N ALA A 13 -1.74 -33.32 9.55
CA ALA A 13 -2.83 -32.37 9.69
C ALA A 13 -2.77 -31.28 8.59
N TYR A 14 -1.58 -30.74 8.29
CA TYR A 14 -1.39 -29.76 7.22
C TYR A 14 -1.83 -30.32 5.85
N ILE A 15 -1.42 -31.56 5.52
CA ILE A 15 -1.80 -32.22 4.28
C ILE A 15 -3.30 -32.50 4.26
N ARG A 16 -3.85 -33.08 5.31
CA ARG A 16 -5.29 -33.41 5.43
C ARG A 16 -6.18 -32.17 5.31
N HIS A 17 -5.77 -31.07 5.90
CA HIS A 17 -6.53 -29.80 5.90
C HIS A 17 -6.20 -28.91 4.70
N LYS A 18 -5.43 -29.38 3.74
CA LYS A 18 -5.05 -28.61 2.53
C LYS A 18 -4.48 -27.25 2.89
N GLY A 19 -3.50 -27.22 3.80
CA GLY A 19 -2.89 -25.99 4.32
C GLY A 19 -2.31 -25.05 3.25
N TRP A 20 -1.98 -25.59 2.04
CA TRP A 20 -1.52 -24.80 0.89
C TRP A 20 -2.61 -23.93 0.24
N ASN A 21 -3.89 -24.16 0.56
CA ASN A 21 -5.01 -23.35 0.07
C ASN A 21 -5.30 -22.13 0.95
N THR A 22 -4.60 -21.97 2.07
CA THR A 22 -4.81 -20.84 2.96
C THR A 22 -4.11 -19.59 2.42
N CYS A 23 -4.87 -18.50 2.24
CA CYS A 23 -4.32 -17.21 1.85
C CYS A 23 -3.44 -16.67 2.98
N PRO A 24 -2.22 -16.19 2.68
CA PRO A 24 -1.39 -15.51 3.68
C PRO A 24 -2.10 -14.26 4.22
N VAL A 25 -2.13 -14.12 5.53
CA VAL A 25 -2.70 -12.95 6.22
C VAL A 25 -1.63 -12.28 7.07
N GLY A 26 -1.81 -10.98 7.31
CA GLY A 26 -0.87 -10.21 8.12
C GLY A 26 0.39 -9.78 7.37
N ALA A 27 0.42 -9.88 6.04
CA ALA A 27 1.48 -9.30 5.24
C ALA A 27 1.31 -7.76 5.19
N LEU A 28 2.43 -7.04 5.36
CA LEU A 28 2.53 -5.61 5.11
C LEU A 28 3.78 -5.39 4.29
N ASP A 29 3.61 -5.34 2.96
CA ASP A 29 4.68 -5.28 1.99
C ASP A 29 4.60 -3.98 1.18
N ILE A 30 5.74 -3.30 1.00
CA ILE A 30 5.81 -2.06 0.24
C ILE A 30 6.71 -2.24 -0.98
N TYR A 31 6.15 -2.00 -2.17
CA TYR A 31 6.83 -2.05 -3.46
C TYR A 31 7.50 -0.71 -3.75
N CYS A 32 8.81 -0.69 -3.82
CA CYS A 32 9.61 0.51 -4.04
C CYS A 32 10.35 0.46 -5.38
N GLY A 33 10.67 1.64 -5.91
CA GLY A 33 11.47 1.80 -7.12
C GLY A 33 11.21 3.11 -7.84
N TYR A 34 12.03 3.46 -8.80
CA TYR A 34 11.89 4.68 -9.58
C TYR A 34 10.67 4.65 -10.52
N PHE A 35 10.39 5.77 -11.17
CA PHE A 35 9.38 5.82 -12.21
C PHE A 35 9.67 4.79 -13.31
N GLY A 36 8.63 4.10 -13.77
CA GLY A 36 8.77 3.05 -14.80
C GLY A 36 9.38 1.72 -14.33
N SER A 37 9.76 1.58 -13.06
CA SER A 37 10.34 0.33 -12.52
C SER A 37 9.34 -0.82 -12.36
N GLY A 38 8.05 -0.60 -12.65
CA GLY A 38 7.00 -1.62 -12.57
C GLY A 38 6.49 -1.90 -11.16
N LYS A 39 6.50 -0.91 -10.24
CA LYS A 39 5.95 -1.03 -8.88
C LYS A 39 4.48 -1.40 -8.88
N THR A 40 3.65 -0.57 -9.52
CA THR A 40 2.20 -0.77 -9.64
C THR A 40 1.90 -2.11 -10.31
N LEU A 41 2.63 -2.43 -11.39
CA LEU A 41 2.51 -3.71 -12.08
C LEU A 41 2.80 -4.90 -11.15
N SER A 42 3.87 -4.83 -10.34
CA SER A 42 4.22 -5.87 -9.39
C SER A 42 3.21 -5.99 -8.25
N LEU A 43 2.70 -4.86 -7.75
CA LEU A 43 1.63 -4.79 -6.76
C LEU A 43 0.37 -5.49 -7.28
N VAL A 44 -0.10 -5.10 -8.47
CA VAL A 44 -1.29 -5.66 -9.10
C VAL A 44 -1.11 -7.15 -9.40
N HIS A 45 0.03 -7.53 -9.98
CA HIS A 45 0.35 -8.94 -10.23
C HIS A 45 0.25 -9.79 -8.95
N LYS A 46 0.76 -9.27 -7.82
CA LYS A 46 0.65 -9.94 -6.52
C LYS A 46 -0.80 -10.08 -6.07
N VAL A 47 -1.57 -9.00 -6.11
CA VAL A 47 -2.96 -8.97 -5.62
C VAL A 47 -3.88 -9.84 -6.48
N VAL A 48 -3.79 -9.71 -7.80
CA VAL A 48 -4.53 -10.55 -8.76
C VAL A 48 -4.14 -12.02 -8.63
N GLY A 49 -2.85 -12.29 -8.43
CA GLY A 49 -2.34 -13.63 -8.18
C GLY A 49 -2.90 -14.26 -6.91
N LEU A 50 -2.98 -13.49 -5.82
CA LEU A 50 -3.59 -13.94 -4.56
C LEU A 50 -5.09 -14.20 -4.73
N TYR A 51 -5.81 -13.27 -5.38
CA TYR A 51 -7.23 -13.45 -5.65
C TYR A 51 -7.51 -14.73 -6.45
N ASN A 52 -6.86 -14.89 -7.60
CA ASN A 52 -7.07 -16.06 -8.48
C ASN A 52 -6.67 -17.38 -7.83
N ARG A 53 -5.68 -17.36 -6.95
CA ARG A 53 -5.20 -18.56 -6.29
C ARG A 53 -6.07 -19.02 -5.13
N TYR A 54 -6.62 -18.09 -4.36
CA TYR A 54 -7.24 -18.40 -3.07
C TYR A 54 -8.74 -18.15 -3.00
N ASN A 55 -9.31 -17.30 -3.88
CA ASN A 55 -10.74 -17.05 -3.86
C ASN A 55 -11.53 -18.31 -4.20
N ASP A 56 -12.62 -18.53 -3.50
CA ASP A 56 -13.52 -19.68 -3.64
C ASP A 56 -12.85 -21.05 -3.39
N LYS A 57 -11.75 -21.08 -2.66
CA LYS A 57 -11.06 -22.33 -2.29
C LYS A 57 -11.50 -22.81 -0.90
N PRO A 58 -11.67 -24.14 -0.73
CA PRO A 58 -11.93 -24.69 0.59
C PRO A 58 -10.71 -24.54 1.49
N VAL A 59 -10.90 -23.99 2.69
CA VAL A 59 -9.87 -23.81 3.71
C VAL A 59 -10.35 -24.39 5.03
N TRP A 60 -9.44 -24.98 5.80
CA TRP A 60 -9.77 -25.51 7.12
C TRP A 60 -9.86 -24.37 8.14
N CYS A 61 -11.01 -24.19 8.73
CA CYS A 61 -11.23 -23.26 9.83
C CYS A 61 -11.04 -24.00 11.17
N SER A 62 -9.92 -23.73 11.85
CA SER A 62 -9.60 -24.40 13.13
C SER A 62 -10.61 -24.05 14.24
N ARG A 63 -11.20 -22.84 14.20
CA ARG A 63 -12.23 -22.39 15.14
C ARG A 63 -13.53 -23.20 15.00
N ARG A 64 -13.96 -23.47 13.74
CA ARG A 64 -15.22 -24.18 13.43
C ARG A 64 -15.01 -25.68 13.25
N LYS A 65 -13.73 -26.15 13.21
CA LYS A 65 -13.35 -27.57 12.98
C LYS A 65 -13.96 -28.16 11.73
N LYS A 66 -14.13 -27.35 10.69
CA LYS A 66 -14.69 -27.76 9.39
C LYS A 66 -14.03 -27.01 8.23
N PHE A 67 -14.20 -27.52 7.02
CA PHE A 67 -13.86 -26.77 5.82
C PHE A 67 -14.91 -25.71 5.56
N VAL A 68 -14.43 -24.49 5.26
CA VAL A 68 -15.24 -23.34 4.87
C VAL A 68 -14.74 -22.80 3.54
N THR A 69 -15.57 -22.03 2.84
CA THR A 69 -15.16 -21.39 1.58
C THR A 69 -14.40 -20.09 1.91
N GLN A 70 -13.17 -19.99 1.39
CA GLN A 70 -12.40 -18.77 1.51
C GLN A 70 -12.86 -17.73 0.49
N LYS A 71 -13.11 -16.52 0.94
CA LYS A 71 -13.45 -15.37 0.09
C LYS A 71 -12.35 -14.31 0.19
N ILE A 72 -11.95 -13.76 -0.95
CA ILE A 72 -10.97 -12.68 -1.00
C ILE A 72 -11.70 -11.37 -1.28
N ASN A 73 -11.68 -10.46 -0.31
CA ASN A 73 -12.19 -9.10 -0.45
C ASN A 73 -11.03 -8.16 -0.78
N VAL A 74 -11.07 -7.52 -1.94
CA VAL A 74 -10.01 -6.61 -2.39
C VAL A 74 -10.47 -5.17 -2.25
N LEU A 75 -9.69 -4.36 -1.53
CA LEU A 75 -9.84 -2.91 -1.44
C LEU A 75 -8.68 -2.28 -2.20
N SER A 76 -8.96 -1.45 -3.20
CA SER A 76 -7.91 -0.87 -4.04
C SER A 76 -8.21 0.58 -4.44
N ASN A 77 -7.17 1.40 -4.50
CA ASN A 77 -7.22 2.72 -5.12
C ASN A 77 -6.82 2.71 -6.60
N VAL A 78 -6.43 1.53 -7.10
CA VAL A 78 -6.15 1.28 -8.51
C VAL A 78 -7.28 0.46 -9.09
N ASP A 79 -7.71 0.77 -10.31
CA ASP A 79 -8.71 -0.01 -11.01
C ASP A 79 -8.14 -1.37 -11.43
N LEU A 80 -8.81 -2.44 -11.02
CA LEU A 80 -8.35 -3.82 -11.21
C LEU A 80 -9.32 -4.60 -12.09
N ALA A 81 -8.80 -5.52 -12.88
CA ALA A 81 -9.62 -6.43 -13.70
C ALA A 81 -10.32 -7.55 -12.89
N ILE A 82 -10.12 -7.60 -11.59
CA ILE A 82 -10.82 -8.51 -10.66
C ILE A 82 -11.87 -7.73 -9.85
N PRO A 83 -12.86 -8.39 -9.24
CA PRO A 83 -13.78 -7.72 -8.34
C PRO A 83 -13.05 -7.05 -7.18
N TYR A 84 -13.26 -5.76 -6.99
CA TYR A 84 -12.67 -4.98 -5.91
C TYR A 84 -13.64 -3.89 -5.44
N THR A 85 -13.41 -3.37 -4.24
CA THR A 85 -14.08 -2.18 -3.70
C THR A 85 -13.10 -1.01 -3.77
N LYS A 86 -13.53 0.12 -4.32
CA LYS A 86 -12.71 1.32 -4.39
C LYS A 86 -12.35 1.81 -3.00
N LEU A 87 -11.06 2.05 -2.80
CA LEU A 87 -10.51 2.52 -1.52
C LEU A 87 -10.40 4.05 -1.55
N ASP A 88 -11.38 4.73 -0.96
CA ASP A 88 -11.40 6.18 -0.84
C ASP A 88 -10.92 6.65 0.55
N SER A 89 -11.03 5.79 1.56
CA SER A 89 -10.64 6.11 2.94
C SER A 89 -10.11 4.90 3.69
N LEU A 90 -9.11 5.12 4.54
CA LEU A 90 -8.56 4.08 5.43
C LEU A 90 -9.58 3.54 6.44
N ALA A 91 -10.59 4.34 6.79
CA ALA A 91 -11.70 3.89 7.63
C ALA A 91 -12.49 2.73 7.01
N GLN A 92 -12.51 2.63 5.66
CA GLN A 92 -13.14 1.53 4.95
C GLN A 92 -12.46 0.18 5.24
N VAL A 93 -11.13 0.17 5.43
CA VAL A 93 -10.37 -1.05 5.77
C VAL A 93 -10.83 -1.59 7.12
N VAL A 94 -10.95 -0.71 8.12
CA VAL A 94 -11.42 -1.07 9.46
C VAL A 94 -12.87 -1.54 9.43
N LYS A 95 -13.73 -0.84 8.69
CA LYS A 95 -15.14 -1.21 8.54
C LYS A 95 -15.29 -2.55 7.82
N ALA A 96 -14.57 -2.76 6.73
CA ALA A 96 -14.61 -4.01 5.98
C ALA A 96 -14.21 -5.21 6.85
N SER A 97 -13.15 -5.12 7.65
CA SER A 97 -12.71 -6.21 8.52
C SER A 97 -13.76 -6.62 9.56
N LYS A 98 -14.48 -5.65 10.13
CA LYS A 98 -15.55 -5.91 11.10
C LYS A 98 -16.80 -6.51 10.46
N THR A 99 -17.19 -5.98 9.29
CA THR A 99 -18.37 -6.45 8.56
C THR A 99 -18.17 -7.87 8.03
N THR A 100 -16.99 -8.17 7.48
CA THR A 100 -16.69 -9.50 6.96
C THR A 100 -16.67 -10.56 8.04
N SER A 101 -16.19 -10.25 9.24
CA SER A 101 -16.19 -11.21 10.35
C SER A 101 -17.61 -11.65 10.75
N ALA A 102 -18.59 -10.75 10.72
CA ALA A 102 -19.98 -11.08 11.01
C ALA A 102 -20.61 -11.93 9.90
N ILE A 103 -20.40 -11.57 8.65
CA ILE A 103 -20.90 -12.31 7.48
C ILE A 103 -20.29 -13.72 7.42
N ASP A 104 -19.04 -13.89 7.79
CA ASP A 104 -18.35 -15.18 7.79
C ASP A 104 -18.98 -16.19 8.75
N ASP A 105 -19.48 -15.72 9.90
CA ASP A 105 -20.12 -16.61 10.87
C ASP A 105 -21.47 -17.13 10.36
N ASP A 106 -22.20 -16.35 9.58
CA ASP A 106 -23.51 -16.73 9.04
C ASP A 106 -23.42 -17.62 7.80
N ASN A 107 -22.42 -17.40 6.93
CA ASN A 107 -22.34 -18.01 5.60
C ASN A 107 -21.35 -19.16 5.46
N ASP A 108 -20.75 -19.65 6.54
CA ASP A 108 -19.67 -20.65 6.48
C ASP A 108 -18.49 -20.26 5.55
N THR A 109 -18.18 -18.99 5.52
CA THR A 109 -17.05 -18.44 4.78
C THR A 109 -15.91 -18.05 5.69
N LEU A 110 -14.76 -17.82 5.13
CA LEU A 110 -13.60 -17.18 5.75
C LEU A 110 -13.10 -16.08 4.82
N THR A 111 -13.36 -14.84 5.17
CA THR A 111 -12.98 -13.71 4.33
C THR A 111 -11.60 -13.19 4.70
N VAL A 112 -10.75 -13.03 3.69
CA VAL A 112 -9.44 -12.36 3.80
C VAL A 112 -9.52 -11.04 3.03
N THR A 113 -9.24 -9.94 3.71
CA THR A 113 -9.21 -8.61 3.10
C THR A 113 -7.80 -8.28 2.62
N ILE A 114 -7.66 -8.00 1.33
CA ILE A 114 -6.42 -7.55 0.70
C ILE A 114 -6.57 -6.07 0.38
N VAL A 115 -5.68 -5.25 0.93
CA VAL A 115 -5.61 -3.82 0.63
C VAL A 115 -4.48 -3.58 -0.36
N ALA A 116 -4.79 -2.99 -1.49
CA ALA A 116 -3.85 -2.59 -2.53
C ALA A 116 -3.87 -1.07 -2.67
N MET A 117 -2.77 -0.41 -2.31
CA MET A 117 -2.67 1.05 -2.36
C MET A 117 -1.44 1.48 -3.14
N ASP A 118 -1.67 2.10 -4.29
CA ASP A 118 -0.61 2.70 -5.10
C ASP A 118 -0.31 4.13 -4.63
N GLU A 119 0.93 4.56 -4.83
CA GLU A 119 1.43 5.90 -4.47
C GLU A 119 1.17 6.30 -3.00
N LEU A 120 1.60 5.47 -2.06
CA LEU A 120 1.45 5.71 -0.61
C LEU A 120 1.94 7.09 -0.17
N SER A 121 3.03 7.57 -0.75
CA SER A 121 3.64 8.86 -0.44
C SER A 121 2.73 10.06 -0.76
N VAL A 122 1.83 9.93 -1.71
CA VAL A 122 0.86 10.98 -2.09
C VAL A 122 -0.38 10.89 -1.22
N GLN A 123 -0.88 9.68 -0.99
CA GLN A 123 -2.14 9.46 -0.27
C GLN A 123 -1.99 9.55 1.25
N MET A 124 -0.82 9.18 1.75
CA MET A 124 -0.45 9.22 3.17
C MET A 124 0.65 10.24 3.42
N ASN A 125 0.54 11.44 2.86
CA ASN A 125 1.48 12.51 3.12
C ASN A 125 1.37 12.96 4.58
N SER A 126 2.49 13.14 5.26
CA SER A 126 2.59 13.55 6.66
C SER A 126 1.84 14.85 7.02
N ARG A 127 1.50 15.66 6.02
CA ARG A 127 0.72 16.90 6.20
C ARG A 127 -0.80 16.66 6.32
N SER A 128 -1.32 15.69 5.59
CA SER A 128 -2.74 15.24 5.66
C SER A 128 -2.92 14.08 6.66
N PHE A 129 -1.82 13.55 7.14
CA PHE A 129 -1.73 12.34 7.94
C PHE A 129 -2.38 12.48 9.31
N LYS A 130 -2.26 13.65 9.95
CA LYS A 130 -2.86 13.90 11.28
C LYS A 130 -4.39 13.78 11.28
N ASP A 131 -5.03 14.07 10.14
CA ASP A 131 -6.49 14.01 10.02
C ASP A 131 -6.98 12.64 9.54
N ASN A 132 -6.17 11.90 8.78
CA ASN A 132 -6.54 10.63 8.16
C ASN A 132 -6.00 9.39 8.86
N PHE A 133 -4.91 9.52 9.64
CA PHE A 133 -4.28 8.39 10.33
C PHE A 133 -4.80 8.29 11.76
N ASN A 134 -6.00 7.77 11.87
CA ASN A 134 -6.61 7.51 13.16
C ASN A 134 -5.84 6.36 13.86
N ALA A 135 -5.66 6.46 15.18
CA ALA A 135 -5.09 5.40 16.03
C ALA A 135 -5.77 4.03 15.81
N TYR A 136 -7.04 4.03 15.38
CA TYR A 136 -7.75 2.82 14.97
C TYR A 136 -7.17 2.13 13.74
N PHE A 137 -6.72 2.87 12.74
CA PHE A 137 -6.10 2.28 11.56
C PHE A 137 -4.76 1.65 11.90
N LEU A 138 -3.92 2.34 12.68
CA LEU A 138 -2.65 1.80 13.15
C LEU A 138 -2.87 0.51 13.98
N ASN A 139 -3.81 0.53 14.90
CA ASN A 139 -4.17 -0.66 15.67
C ASN A 139 -4.67 -1.79 14.76
N THR A 140 -5.42 -1.47 13.70
CA THR A 140 -5.86 -2.45 12.72
C THR A 140 -4.69 -3.05 11.96
N LEU A 141 -3.69 -2.26 11.57
CA LEU A 141 -2.47 -2.77 10.94
C LEU A 141 -1.63 -3.61 11.89
N LEU A 142 -1.47 -3.20 13.14
CA LEU A 142 -0.77 -3.99 14.16
C LEU A 142 -1.47 -5.33 14.43
N CYS A 143 -2.79 -5.36 14.33
CA CYS A 143 -3.61 -6.54 14.50
C CYS A 143 -4.07 -7.19 13.17
N CYS A 144 -3.44 -6.84 12.04
CA CYS A 144 -3.88 -7.26 10.70
C CYS A 144 -4.04 -8.77 10.57
N ARG A 145 -3.19 -9.55 11.24
CA ARG A 145 -3.29 -11.02 11.25
C ARG A 145 -4.58 -11.50 11.93
N HIS A 146 -5.02 -10.85 13.01
CA HIS A 146 -6.25 -11.21 13.71
C HIS A 146 -7.49 -10.80 12.93
N TYR A 147 -7.40 -9.73 12.17
CA TYR A 147 -8.49 -9.24 11.31
C TYR A 147 -8.46 -9.84 9.91
N HIS A 148 -7.59 -10.81 9.64
CA HIS A 148 -7.40 -11.42 8.32
C HIS A 148 -7.16 -10.37 7.21
N ILE A 149 -6.34 -9.36 7.49
CA ILE A 149 -5.99 -8.30 6.54
C ILE A 149 -4.55 -8.51 6.08
N SER A 150 -4.30 -8.25 4.79
CA SER A 150 -2.96 -8.06 4.23
C SER A 150 -2.92 -6.74 3.47
N PHE A 151 -1.86 -5.99 3.67
CA PHE A 151 -1.66 -4.68 3.08
C PHE A 151 -0.48 -4.69 2.11
N TYR A 152 -0.73 -4.29 0.88
CA TYR A 152 0.27 -4.15 -0.17
C TYR A 152 0.23 -2.71 -0.67
N GLY A 153 1.36 -2.02 -0.59
CA GLY A 153 1.46 -0.64 -1.03
C GLY A 153 2.58 -0.40 -2.01
N SER A 154 2.54 0.69 -2.76
CA SER A 154 3.67 1.15 -3.54
C SER A 154 4.17 2.52 -3.11
N ALA A 155 5.46 2.77 -3.26
CA ALA A 155 6.08 4.07 -3.03
C ALA A 155 7.31 4.23 -3.92
N GLN A 156 7.69 5.45 -4.23
CA GLN A 156 8.91 5.69 -5.01
C GLN A 156 10.17 5.34 -4.21
N ARG A 157 10.19 5.72 -2.94
CA ARG A 157 11.25 5.38 -1.99
C ARG A 157 10.61 5.01 -0.66
N PHE A 158 11.20 4.06 0.04
CA PHE A 158 10.70 3.63 1.34
C PHE A 158 10.68 4.76 2.37
N GLN A 159 11.68 5.64 2.34
CA GLN A 159 11.77 6.81 3.24
C GLN A 159 10.68 7.87 3.01
N HIS A 160 9.99 7.86 1.86
CA HIS A 160 8.86 8.76 1.61
C HIS A 160 7.55 8.27 2.24
N VAL A 161 7.52 7.03 2.70
CA VAL A 161 6.41 6.46 3.47
C VAL A 161 6.44 7.02 4.88
N ASP A 162 5.28 7.26 5.47
CA ASP A 162 5.21 7.75 6.85
C ASP A 162 5.91 6.80 7.84
N LYS A 163 6.54 7.36 8.86
CA LYS A 163 7.34 6.59 9.83
C LYS A 163 6.53 5.50 10.53
N LEU A 164 5.30 5.80 10.95
CA LEU A 164 4.46 4.82 11.65
C LEU A 164 4.13 3.62 10.77
N LEU A 165 3.94 3.85 9.46
CA LEU A 165 3.71 2.76 8.52
C LEU A 165 5.01 1.97 8.25
N ARG A 166 6.16 2.64 8.18
CA ARG A 166 7.46 1.97 8.05
C ARG A 166 7.75 1.07 9.24
N ASP A 167 7.48 1.54 10.46
CA ASP A 167 7.71 0.79 11.71
C ASP A 167 6.90 -0.53 11.76
N VAL A 168 5.75 -0.59 11.10
CA VAL A 168 4.93 -1.80 11.04
C VAL A 168 5.08 -2.59 9.73
N THR A 169 5.85 -2.06 8.77
CA THR A 169 6.15 -2.75 7.50
C THR A 169 7.03 -3.96 7.76
N HIS A 170 6.66 -5.08 7.15
CA HIS A 170 7.44 -6.31 7.27
C HIS A 170 8.51 -6.40 6.18
N THR A 171 8.11 -6.16 4.92
CA THR A 171 8.99 -6.38 3.77
C THR A 171 8.95 -5.19 2.82
N VAL A 172 10.12 -4.77 2.36
CA VAL A 172 10.28 -3.80 1.27
C VAL A 172 10.72 -4.56 0.02
N ILE A 173 9.98 -4.38 -1.07
CA ILE A 173 10.23 -5.06 -2.34
C ILE A 173 10.73 -4.02 -3.34
N GLN A 174 12.01 -4.08 -3.67
CA GLN A 174 12.57 -3.25 -4.72
C GLN A 174 12.25 -3.83 -6.09
N CYS A 175 11.67 -3.00 -6.96
CA CYS A 175 11.24 -3.34 -8.29
C CYS A 175 12.17 -2.74 -9.33
N HIS A 176 12.54 -3.53 -10.33
CA HIS A 176 13.29 -3.09 -11.50
C HIS A 176 12.76 -3.78 -12.75
N LYS A 177 12.43 -3.00 -13.78
CA LYS A 177 11.84 -3.52 -15.01
C LYS A 177 12.79 -3.29 -16.17
N VAL A 178 13.07 -4.36 -16.90
CA VAL A 178 13.83 -4.33 -18.17
C VAL A 178 12.97 -4.99 -19.23
N TRP A 179 12.46 -4.19 -20.19
CA TRP A 179 11.54 -4.64 -21.22
C TRP A 179 10.31 -5.37 -20.61
N ARG A 180 10.15 -6.68 -20.82
CA ARG A 180 9.09 -7.52 -20.23
C ARG A 180 9.57 -8.33 -19.03
N PHE A 181 10.80 -8.16 -18.61
CA PHE A 181 11.30 -8.82 -17.40
C PHE A 181 11.15 -7.89 -16.20
N GLN A 182 10.40 -8.36 -15.23
CA GLN A 182 10.25 -7.71 -13.95
C GLN A 182 11.15 -8.41 -12.93
N LEU A 183 12.18 -7.69 -12.48
CA LEU A 183 13.07 -8.14 -11.42
C LEU A 183 12.57 -7.56 -10.10
N TRP A 184 12.73 -8.32 -9.05
CA TRP A 184 12.40 -7.87 -7.71
C TRP A 184 13.38 -8.43 -6.69
N ALA A 185 13.63 -7.68 -5.64
CA ALA A 185 14.38 -8.11 -4.47
C ALA A 185 13.65 -7.64 -3.21
N SER A 186 13.42 -8.55 -2.28
CA SER A 186 12.76 -8.25 -1.01
C SER A 186 13.78 -8.11 0.10
N TYR A 187 13.58 -7.12 0.94
CA TYR A 187 14.44 -6.77 2.06
C TYR A 187 13.62 -6.69 3.34
N ASP A 188 14.25 -6.92 4.46
CA ASP A 188 13.68 -6.62 5.76
C ASP A 188 13.50 -5.11 5.91
N ALA A 189 12.31 -4.67 6.31
CA ALA A 189 12.00 -3.24 6.38
C ALA A 189 12.79 -2.54 7.49
N TRP A 190 13.03 -3.22 8.61
CA TRP A 190 13.81 -2.68 9.71
C TRP A 190 15.28 -2.49 9.33
N GLU A 191 15.87 -3.47 8.63
CA GLU A 191 17.23 -3.33 8.09
C GLU A 191 17.32 -2.19 7.10
N MET A 192 16.35 -2.05 6.19
CA MET A 192 16.30 -0.96 5.19
C MET A 192 16.21 0.44 5.83
N GLU A 193 15.57 0.56 6.99
CA GLU A 193 15.46 1.85 7.68
C GLU A 193 16.71 2.19 8.51
N ASN A 194 17.31 1.21 9.16
CA ASN A 194 18.35 1.42 10.18
C ASN A 194 19.77 1.18 9.67
N ALA A 195 19.97 0.64 8.46
CA ALA A 195 21.30 0.39 7.95
C ALA A 195 22.03 1.69 7.60
N THR A 196 23.22 1.82 8.12
CA THR A 196 24.13 2.97 7.84
C THR A 196 24.61 2.94 6.38
N ASN A 197 24.77 1.76 5.79
CA ASN A 197 25.24 1.53 4.42
C ASN A 197 24.26 0.61 3.68
N ALA A 198 23.68 1.11 2.60
CA ALA A 198 22.76 0.35 1.75
C ALA A 198 23.42 -0.90 1.13
N GLU A 199 24.73 -0.89 0.93
CA GLU A 199 25.49 -2.01 0.38
C GLU A 199 25.60 -3.22 1.33
N MET A 200 25.36 -3.02 2.62
CA MET A 200 25.40 -4.09 3.63
C MET A 200 24.09 -4.86 3.73
N ILE A 201 23.02 -4.33 3.17
CA ILE A 201 21.69 -4.95 3.27
C ILE A 201 21.62 -6.08 2.23
N LYS A 202 21.45 -7.31 2.71
CA LYS A 202 21.26 -8.46 1.83
C LYS A 202 19.79 -8.70 1.55
N PRO A 203 19.41 -8.99 0.30
CA PRO A 203 18.05 -9.33 0.00
C PRO A 203 17.65 -10.65 0.68
N LEU A 204 16.48 -10.68 1.31
CA LEU A 204 15.88 -11.90 1.86
C LEU A 204 15.57 -12.89 0.73
N ARG A 205 15.05 -12.38 -0.37
CA ARG A 205 14.71 -13.13 -1.59
C ARG A 205 14.84 -12.21 -2.79
N SER A 206 15.14 -12.80 -3.92
CA SER A 206 15.13 -12.11 -5.21
C SER A 206 14.56 -13.03 -6.27
N GLY A 207 14.06 -12.46 -7.34
CA GLY A 207 13.53 -13.22 -8.46
C GLY A 207 13.24 -12.35 -9.65
N LEU A 208 12.86 -13.03 -10.72
CA LEU A 208 12.40 -12.36 -11.92
C LEU A 208 11.16 -13.09 -12.44
N TRP A 209 10.27 -12.38 -13.13
CA TRP A 209 9.14 -12.95 -13.85
C TRP A 209 8.92 -12.21 -15.16
N PHE A 210 8.29 -12.91 -16.11
CA PHE A 210 7.99 -12.36 -17.42
C PHE A 210 6.58 -11.76 -17.42
N VAL A 211 6.48 -10.49 -17.83
CA VAL A 211 5.22 -9.74 -17.89
C VAL A 211 4.43 -10.17 -19.13
N LEU A 212 3.29 -10.78 -18.91
CA LEU A 212 2.35 -11.18 -19.95
C LEU A 212 1.39 -10.03 -20.30
N ASP A 213 0.75 -10.09 -21.46
CA ASP A 213 -0.24 -9.08 -21.88
C ASP A 213 -1.42 -8.99 -20.90
N ARG A 214 -1.82 -10.10 -20.28
CA ARG A 214 -2.83 -10.12 -19.23
C ARG A 214 -2.45 -9.29 -17.99
N ASP A 215 -1.15 -9.17 -17.69
CA ASP A 215 -0.67 -8.39 -16.53
C ASP A 215 -0.78 -6.88 -16.81
N TYR A 216 -0.58 -6.47 -18.07
CA TYR A 216 -0.82 -5.08 -18.50
C TYR A 216 -2.31 -4.75 -18.54
N ASN A 217 -3.16 -5.69 -18.92
CA ASN A 217 -4.61 -5.52 -18.97
C ASN A 217 -5.28 -5.71 -17.59
N ALA A 218 -4.50 -6.03 -16.55
CA ALA A 218 -5.01 -6.28 -15.20
C ALA A 218 -5.36 -5.00 -14.43
N TYR A 219 -4.95 -3.82 -14.91
CA TYR A 219 -5.20 -2.53 -14.26
C TYR A 219 -5.13 -1.36 -15.24
N ASP A 220 -5.79 -0.25 -14.89
CA ASP A 220 -5.70 0.99 -15.62
C ASP A 220 -4.81 2.01 -14.88
N THR A 221 -3.75 2.44 -15.56
CA THR A 221 -2.81 3.45 -15.03
C THR A 221 -3.34 4.87 -15.07
N LEU A 222 -4.29 5.17 -15.96
CA LEU A 222 -4.83 6.51 -16.12
C LEU A 222 -5.84 6.87 -15.03
N ALA A 223 -6.53 5.88 -14.47
CA ALA A 223 -7.51 6.09 -13.40
C ALA A 223 -6.93 6.75 -12.14
N VAL A 224 -5.64 6.50 -11.84
CA VAL A 224 -4.94 7.15 -10.72
C VAL A 224 -4.73 8.64 -10.98
N VAL A 225 -4.41 9.01 -12.23
CA VAL A 225 -4.22 10.41 -12.65
C VAL A 225 -5.55 11.16 -12.61
N ASP A 226 -6.63 10.55 -13.11
CA ASP A 226 -7.98 11.15 -13.10
C ASP A 226 -8.50 11.38 -11.67
N ASN A 227 -8.22 10.47 -10.75
CA ASN A 227 -8.59 10.63 -9.35
C ASN A 227 -7.78 11.73 -8.64
N LEU A 228 -6.53 11.95 -9.03
CA LEU A 228 -5.72 13.06 -8.55
C LEU A 228 -6.23 14.39 -9.11
N GLN A 229 -6.56 14.45 -10.40
CA GLN A 229 -7.13 15.65 -11.04
C GLN A 229 -8.45 16.05 -10.40
N LYS A 230 -9.36 15.11 -10.14
CA LYS A 230 -10.64 15.42 -9.47
C LYS A 230 -10.44 15.99 -8.06
N LYS A 231 -9.45 15.53 -7.31
CA LYS A 231 -9.13 16.11 -6.00
C LYS A 231 -8.54 17.52 -6.10
N PHE A 232 -7.82 17.82 -7.16
CA PHE A 232 -7.32 19.18 -7.44
C PHE A 232 -8.45 20.12 -7.89
N GLU A 233 -9.42 19.63 -8.65
CA GLU A 233 -10.55 20.43 -9.13
C GLU A 233 -11.55 20.79 -8.01
N GLU A 234 -11.65 19.99 -6.95
CA GLU A 234 -12.59 20.24 -5.85
C GLU A 234 -12.06 21.16 -4.74
N GLY A 235 -10.76 21.40 -4.62
CA GLY A 235 -10.24 22.06 -3.44
C GLY A 235 -9.18 23.14 -3.55
N ASP A 236 -8.35 23.16 -4.60
CA ASP A 236 -7.08 23.90 -4.57
C ASP A 236 -6.74 24.70 -5.84
N ILE A 237 -7.69 24.98 -6.70
CA ILE A 237 -7.45 25.93 -7.78
C ILE A 237 -7.51 27.33 -7.20
N LEU A 238 -6.34 27.89 -6.88
CA LEU A 238 -6.22 29.32 -6.72
C LEU A 238 -6.77 29.97 -7.99
N PRO A 239 -7.74 30.91 -7.90
CA PRO A 239 -8.26 31.56 -9.06
C PRO A 239 -7.13 32.17 -9.88
N GLU A 240 -7.23 32.08 -11.20
CA GLU A 240 -6.18 32.50 -12.15
C GLU A 240 -5.64 33.91 -11.85
N SER A 241 -6.50 34.77 -11.29
CA SER A 241 -6.14 36.10 -10.78
C SER A 241 -5.12 36.09 -9.64
N GLU A 242 -5.12 35.06 -8.77
CA GLU A 242 -4.12 34.95 -7.69
C GLU A 242 -2.79 34.38 -8.19
N ILE A 243 -2.83 33.50 -9.19
CA ILE A 243 -1.63 32.96 -9.84
C ILE A 243 -0.88 34.07 -10.57
N ILE A 244 -1.60 34.92 -11.29
CA ILE A 244 -1.04 36.06 -12.04
C ILE A 244 -0.48 37.13 -11.07
N SER A 245 -1.16 37.37 -9.95
CA SER A 245 -0.71 38.36 -8.95
C SER A 245 0.54 37.95 -8.18
N ASN A 246 0.84 36.64 -8.14
CA ASN A 246 2.02 36.10 -7.47
C ASN A 246 3.23 35.93 -8.40
N GLN A 247 3.08 36.16 -9.71
CA GLN A 247 4.21 36.20 -10.64
C GLN A 247 4.91 37.55 -10.55
N ALA A 248 6.20 37.56 -10.24
CA ALA A 248 7.00 38.77 -10.27
C ALA A 248 7.10 39.27 -11.73
N PRO A 249 6.89 40.58 -11.99
CA PRO A 249 7.04 41.10 -13.33
C PRO A 249 8.49 40.95 -13.80
N ALA A 250 8.68 40.36 -14.96
CA ALA A 250 10.00 40.23 -15.57
C ALA A 250 10.56 41.63 -15.87
N GLY A 251 11.72 41.91 -15.32
CA GLY A 251 12.44 43.17 -15.61
C GLY A 251 12.97 43.19 -17.04
N PRO A 252 13.42 44.34 -17.57
CA PRO A 252 13.85 44.54 -18.96
C PRO A 252 15.07 43.70 -19.38
N LEU A 253 15.70 42.97 -18.47
CA LEU A 253 16.82 42.06 -18.70
C LEU A 253 16.47 40.60 -18.36
N GLY A 254 15.19 40.25 -18.17
CA GLY A 254 14.78 38.89 -17.79
C GLY A 254 15.19 38.49 -16.35
N LEU A 255 15.62 39.43 -15.51
CA LEU A 255 15.90 39.19 -14.12
C LEU A 255 14.62 39.37 -13.29
N GLU A 256 14.26 38.38 -12.50
CA GLU A 256 13.12 38.45 -11.59
C GLU A 256 13.32 39.56 -10.57
N VAL A 257 12.44 40.55 -10.57
CA VAL A 257 12.38 41.57 -9.53
C VAL A 257 11.52 41.06 -8.39
N ALA A 258 12.13 40.89 -7.21
CA ALA A 258 11.43 40.42 -6.03
C ALA A 258 10.23 41.34 -5.72
N SER A 259 9.02 40.79 -5.73
CA SER A 259 7.81 41.51 -5.35
C SER A 259 7.87 41.95 -3.88
N LYS A 260 7.35 43.11 -3.57
CA LYS A 260 7.28 43.62 -2.17
C LYS A 260 6.53 42.60 -1.31
N PRO A 261 7.04 42.21 -0.14
CA PRO A 261 6.40 41.21 0.72
C PRO A 261 4.98 41.67 1.11
N THR A 262 4.03 40.77 0.98
CA THR A 262 2.65 41.03 1.40
C THR A 262 2.54 41.32 2.88
N ASN A 263 1.48 42.00 3.33
CA ASN A 263 1.29 42.37 4.71
C ASN A 263 1.41 41.23 5.74
N LYS A 264 1.13 39.99 5.30
CA LYS A 264 1.30 38.76 6.09
C LYS A 264 2.77 38.39 6.31
N ALA A 265 3.62 38.56 5.30
CA ALA A 265 5.07 38.34 5.40
C ALA A 265 5.74 39.41 6.30
N LYS A 266 5.31 40.70 6.22
CA LYS A 266 5.77 41.75 7.11
C LYS A 266 5.45 41.48 8.59
N ARG A 267 4.27 40.91 8.90
CA ARG A 267 3.90 40.51 10.27
C ARG A 267 4.79 39.38 10.80
N ARG A 268 5.18 38.42 9.99
CA ARG A 268 6.08 37.31 10.38
C ARG A 268 7.52 37.81 10.63
N LEU A 269 8.03 38.69 9.79
CA LEU A 269 9.35 39.28 9.98
C LEU A 269 9.44 40.14 11.28
N GLN A 270 8.38 40.87 11.63
CA GLN A 270 8.34 41.65 12.87
C GLN A 270 8.26 40.80 14.14
N THR A 271 7.70 39.60 14.07
CA THR A 271 7.67 38.66 15.20
C THR A 271 8.99 37.90 15.39
N THR A 272 9.82 37.79 14.37
CA THR A 272 11.14 37.11 14.46
C THR A 272 12.26 38.03 14.95
N VAL A 273 12.09 39.34 14.82
CA VAL A 273 13.08 40.35 15.29
C VAL A 273 12.84 40.77 16.74
N LYS A 274 11.75 40.34 17.38
CA LYS A 274 11.44 40.66 18.80
C LYS A 274 11.69 39.48 19.76
N LYS A 275 12.56 38.56 19.40
CA LYS A 275 13.04 37.50 20.32
C LYS A 275 14.53 37.61 20.51
#